data_2b5d04612d261bf3657efa3de9d8df8f
#
_entry.id   2b5d04612d261bf3657efa3de9d8df8f
#
_cell.length_a   1.000
_cell.length_b   1.000
_cell.length_c   1.000
_cell.angle_alpha   90.00
_cell.angle_beta   90.00
_cell.angle_gamma   90.00
#
_symmetry.space_group_name_H-M   'P 1'
#
loop_
_entity.id
_entity.type
_entity.pdbx_description
1 polymer ?
#
loop_
_entity_poly.entity_id
_entity_poly.type
_entity_poly.pdbx_seq_one_letter_code
_entity_poly.pdbx_strand_id
1 'polypeptide(L)'
;KLFRSTDKYFSDSEVITDGYGTPMFLKPIFQCDLIDEYSGFTEYGLVNGASYNLGDNTGIQHFYKDENVQNGRTYYYAIVAYDYGAPDIGPGIAPSENNTVIDIDEFDNIRGAGKNVAIVTPKTNAAGYVDPTISIDSLKNNILGTGIIEPNIASRSELKPGNEYIITFDFDTAYNELNRPIYF
;
A
#
# COMPACT_ATOMS: atom_id res chain seq x y z
N LYS A 1 1.31 3.19 -4.27
CA LYS A 1 2.26 4.01 -3.51
C LYS A 1 1.69 4.36 -2.15
N LEU A 2 2.54 4.41 -1.12
CA LEU A 2 2.20 4.89 0.21
C LEU A 2 3.05 6.11 0.53
N PHE A 3 2.41 7.19 0.87
CA PHE A 3 3.06 8.42 1.35
C PHE A 3 2.83 8.59 2.84
N ARG A 4 3.80 9.19 3.53
CA ARG A 4 3.70 9.55 4.94
C ARG A 4 4.19 10.98 5.14
N SER A 5 3.50 11.73 5.99
CA SER A 5 3.87 13.06 6.42
C SER A 5 3.56 13.25 7.91
N THR A 6 4.19 14.20 8.55
CA THR A 6 3.81 14.71 9.87
C THR A 6 3.04 16.02 9.77
N ASP A 7 2.88 16.51 8.55
CA ASP A 7 2.08 17.66 8.19
C ASP A 7 0.90 17.27 7.30
N LYS A 8 -0.27 17.82 7.57
CA LYS A 8 -1.52 17.55 6.82
C LYS A 8 -1.49 17.99 5.36
N TYR A 9 -0.57 18.88 5.01
CA TYR A 9 -0.33 19.32 3.62
C TYR A 9 0.73 18.48 2.89
N PHE A 10 1.29 17.47 3.54
CA PHE A 10 2.41 16.68 3.03
C PHE A 10 3.64 17.50 2.63
N SER A 11 3.84 18.66 3.28
CA SER A 11 4.93 19.59 2.97
C SER A 11 6.30 19.10 3.44
N ASP A 12 6.35 18.17 4.41
CA ASP A 12 7.56 17.54 4.94
C ASP A 12 7.92 16.23 4.23
N SER A 13 7.13 15.82 3.22
CA SER A 13 7.44 14.64 2.41
C SER A 13 8.67 14.90 1.53
N GLU A 14 9.51 13.87 1.35
CA GLU A 14 10.61 13.96 0.40
C GLU A 14 10.08 14.20 -1.02
N VAL A 15 10.72 15.09 -1.76
CA VAL A 15 10.30 15.51 -3.08
C VAL A 15 11.33 15.06 -4.12
N ILE A 16 10.84 14.53 -5.24
CA ILE A 16 11.67 14.29 -6.43
C ILE A 16 11.60 15.56 -7.29
N THR A 17 12.73 16.17 -7.56
CA THR A 17 12.85 17.39 -8.34
C THR A 17 13.29 17.11 -9.77
N ASP A 18 12.98 18.02 -10.67
CA ASP A 18 13.60 18.07 -11.99
C ASP A 18 15.09 18.51 -11.91
N GLY A 19 15.78 18.55 -13.02
CA GLY A 19 17.17 18.98 -13.09
C GLY A 19 17.42 20.45 -12.68
N TYR A 20 16.37 21.25 -12.49
CA TYR A 20 16.41 22.65 -12.07
C TYR A 20 16.00 22.86 -10.61
N GLY A 21 15.65 21.78 -9.90
CA GLY A 21 15.22 21.83 -8.51
C GLY A 21 13.72 22.09 -8.32
N THR A 22 12.91 22.04 -9.40
CA THR A 22 11.46 22.19 -9.30
C THR A 22 10.85 20.91 -8.73
N PRO A 23 10.03 20.98 -7.67
CA PRO A 23 9.33 19.81 -7.14
C PRO A 23 8.39 19.20 -8.20
N MET A 24 8.54 17.92 -8.49
CA MET A 24 7.76 17.20 -9.50
C MET A 24 6.86 16.15 -8.90
N PHE A 25 7.40 15.30 -8.04
CA PHE A 25 6.68 14.18 -7.43
C PHE A 25 7.05 14.05 -5.97
N LEU A 26 6.12 13.55 -5.15
CA LEU A 26 6.44 13.10 -3.80
C LEU A 26 7.11 11.72 -3.85
N LYS A 27 8.11 11.50 -3.00
CA LYS A 27 8.74 10.20 -2.85
C LYS A 27 7.92 9.35 -1.88
N PRO A 28 7.42 8.18 -2.32
CA PRO A 28 6.68 7.30 -1.44
C PRO A 28 7.61 6.63 -0.42
N ILE A 29 7.09 6.31 0.78
CA ILE A 29 7.80 5.47 1.75
C ILE A 29 7.72 3.98 1.39
N PHE A 30 6.74 3.61 0.56
CA PHE A 30 6.56 2.26 0.05
C PHE A 30 5.86 2.32 -1.31
N GLN A 31 6.28 1.46 -2.22
CA GLN A 31 5.67 1.28 -3.54
C GLN A 31 5.64 -0.21 -3.87
N CYS A 32 4.52 -0.66 -4.42
CA CYS A 32 4.39 -1.96 -5.07
C CYS A 32 3.59 -1.77 -6.36
N ASP A 33 3.78 -2.66 -7.30
CA ASP A 33 3.19 -2.61 -8.64
C ASP A 33 2.80 -4.01 -9.13
N LEU A 34 2.07 -4.08 -10.20
CA LEU A 34 1.75 -5.34 -10.88
C LEU A 34 3.03 -5.94 -11.46
N ILE A 35 3.06 -7.26 -11.59
CA ILE A 35 4.09 -7.94 -12.37
C ILE A 35 3.61 -7.96 -13.83
N ASP A 36 4.12 -7.04 -14.60
CA ASP A 36 3.77 -6.87 -16.02
C ASP A 36 4.98 -6.35 -16.83
N GLU A 37 4.74 -5.91 -18.06
CA GLU A 37 5.80 -5.38 -18.94
C GLU A 37 6.14 -3.90 -18.67
N TYR A 38 5.38 -3.20 -17.78
CA TYR A 38 5.55 -1.80 -17.47
C TYR A 38 6.24 -1.62 -16.12
N SER A 39 7.55 -1.38 -16.12
CA SER A 39 8.33 -1.19 -14.89
C SER A 39 9.44 -0.15 -15.06
N GLY A 40 10.02 0.28 -13.96
CA GLY A 40 11.11 1.25 -13.95
C GLY A 40 10.64 2.68 -14.26
N PHE A 41 11.52 3.47 -14.88
CA PHE A 41 11.23 4.85 -15.24
C PHE A 41 10.67 4.96 -16.65
N THR A 42 9.60 5.75 -16.81
CA THR A 42 9.00 5.97 -18.15
C THR A 42 9.95 6.74 -19.07
N GLU A 43 10.02 6.33 -20.32
CA GLU A 43 10.72 7.06 -21.40
C GLU A 43 9.76 7.97 -22.19
N TYR A 44 8.46 7.98 -21.83
CA TYR A 44 7.38 8.71 -22.46
C TYR A 44 6.62 9.57 -21.43
N GLY A 45 5.84 10.50 -21.93
CA GLY A 45 4.99 11.35 -21.09
C GLY A 45 5.77 12.12 -20.04
N LEU A 46 6.99 12.57 -20.38
CA LEU A 46 7.85 13.29 -19.45
C LEU A 46 7.23 14.61 -19.00
N VAL A 47 7.18 14.83 -17.70
CA VAL A 47 6.70 16.10 -17.14
C VAL A 47 7.92 16.95 -16.83
N ASN A 48 8.08 18.07 -17.57
CA ASN A 48 9.27 18.93 -17.51
C ASN A 48 10.61 18.15 -17.62
N GLY A 49 10.62 17.07 -18.40
CA GLY A 49 11.81 16.22 -18.57
C GLY A 49 12.02 15.19 -17.45
N ALA A 50 11.15 15.15 -16.45
CA ALA A 50 11.20 14.14 -15.39
C ALA A 50 10.38 12.90 -15.76
N SER A 51 10.99 11.72 -15.59
CA SER A 51 10.36 10.42 -15.76
C SER A 51 9.54 10.03 -14.54
N TYR A 52 8.45 9.30 -14.77
CA TYR A 52 7.66 8.71 -13.70
C TYR A 52 8.19 7.32 -13.35
N ASN A 53 8.25 6.97 -12.06
CA ASN A 53 8.65 5.65 -11.60
C ASN A 53 7.41 4.75 -11.47
N LEU A 54 7.33 3.74 -12.33
CA LEU A 54 6.25 2.74 -12.35
C LEU A 54 6.46 1.62 -11.31
N GLY A 55 7.67 1.44 -10.78
CA GLY A 55 8.00 0.37 -9.85
C GLY A 55 8.90 -0.70 -10.46
N ASP A 56 9.09 -1.81 -9.74
CA ASP A 56 10.07 -2.84 -10.06
C ASP A 56 9.47 -4.24 -10.20
N ASN A 57 8.19 -4.35 -10.62
CA ASN A 57 7.47 -5.64 -10.76
C ASN A 57 7.44 -6.45 -9.45
N THR A 58 7.20 -5.76 -8.34
CA THR A 58 7.25 -6.37 -7.00
C THR A 58 6.07 -7.30 -6.69
N GLY A 59 5.01 -7.20 -7.47
CA GLY A 59 3.70 -7.75 -7.15
C GLY A 59 2.94 -6.88 -6.15
N ILE A 60 1.62 -6.97 -6.18
CA ILE A 60 0.77 -6.20 -5.26
C ILE A 60 0.93 -6.74 -3.85
N GLN A 61 1.22 -5.83 -2.93
CA GLN A 61 1.28 -6.12 -1.49
C GLN A 61 0.12 -5.44 -0.78
N HIS A 62 -0.52 -6.17 0.12
CA HIS A 62 -1.73 -5.72 0.81
C HIS A 62 -1.46 -5.16 2.20
N PHE A 63 -0.21 -5.15 2.62
CA PHE A 63 0.17 -4.62 3.91
C PHE A 63 1.58 -4.01 3.88
N TYR A 64 1.79 -2.97 4.68
CA TYR A 64 3.09 -2.38 4.93
C TYR A 64 3.19 -2.01 6.42
N LYS A 65 4.30 -2.37 7.07
CA LYS A 65 4.59 -2.02 8.45
C LYS A 65 5.58 -0.88 8.51
N ASP A 66 5.12 0.28 8.96
CA ASP A 66 6.02 1.42 9.18
C ASP A 66 6.65 1.35 10.57
N GLU A 67 7.94 1.04 10.61
CA GLU A 67 8.71 0.95 11.85
C GLU A 67 9.38 2.29 12.23
N ASN A 68 9.34 3.29 11.35
CA ASN A 68 9.99 4.59 11.54
C ASN A 68 9.03 5.63 12.10
N VAL A 69 8.27 5.27 13.13
CA VAL A 69 7.30 6.16 13.78
C VAL A 69 7.63 6.39 15.25
N GLN A 70 7.20 7.53 15.77
CA GLN A 70 7.36 7.90 17.19
C GLN A 70 5.99 7.92 17.86
N ASN A 71 5.90 7.30 19.04
CA ASN A 71 4.69 7.33 19.84
C ASN A 71 4.34 8.78 20.26
N GLY A 72 3.06 9.13 20.18
CA GLY A 72 2.54 10.46 20.51
C GLY A 72 2.63 11.48 19.37
N ARG A 73 3.30 11.15 18.26
CA ARG A 73 3.35 12.02 17.07
C ARG A 73 2.25 11.63 16.08
N THR A 74 1.54 12.59 15.54
CA THR A 74 0.53 12.36 14.52
C THR A 74 1.18 12.24 13.15
N TYR A 75 0.76 11.22 12.39
CA TYR A 75 1.18 10.96 11.02
C TYR A 75 -0.03 10.94 10.10
N TYR A 76 0.18 11.42 8.91
CA TYR A 76 -0.77 11.40 7.80
C TYR A 76 -0.27 10.42 6.75
N TYR A 77 -1.07 9.40 6.46
CA TYR A 77 -0.75 8.41 5.44
C TYR A 77 -1.71 8.56 4.28
N ALA A 78 -1.20 8.49 3.07
CA ALA A 78 -2.01 8.47 1.86
C ALA A 78 -1.64 7.29 0.98
N ILE A 79 -2.65 6.50 0.60
CA ILE A 79 -2.49 5.44 -0.40
C ILE A 79 -2.91 6.00 -1.75
N VAL A 80 -2.01 5.89 -2.71
CA VAL A 80 -2.21 6.42 -4.06
C VAL A 80 -2.05 5.27 -5.06
N ALA A 81 -3.11 5.05 -5.84
CA ALA A 81 -3.06 4.20 -7.03
C ALA A 81 -2.57 5.03 -8.23
N TYR A 82 -1.85 4.40 -9.14
CA TYR A 82 -1.36 5.01 -10.36
C TYR A 82 -1.52 4.05 -11.54
N ASP A 83 -1.57 4.60 -12.73
CA ASP A 83 -1.57 3.88 -13.99
C ASP A 83 -0.20 4.00 -14.71
N TYR A 84 -0.03 3.30 -15.80
CA TYR A 84 1.17 3.40 -16.63
C TYR A 84 1.04 4.46 -17.76
N GLY A 85 -0.10 5.17 -17.82
CA GLY A 85 -0.35 6.15 -18.88
C GLY A 85 -0.69 5.52 -20.23
N ALA A 86 -0.28 6.17 -21.31
CA ALA A 86 -0.50 5.66 -22.68
C ALA A 86 0.74 5.92 -23.56
N PRO A 87 1.70 4.98 -23.60
CA PRO A 87 2.96 5.15 -24.34
C PRO A 87 2.76 5.29 -25.85
N ASP A 88 1.74 4.65 -26.42
CA ASP A 88 1.51 4.54 -27.87
C ASP A 88 0.74 5.73 -28.46
N ILE A 89 0.34 6.73 -27.65
CA ILE A 89 -0.43 7.88 -28.09
C ILE A 89 0.48 9.11 -28.25
N GLY A 90 0.79 9.47 -29.50
CA GLY A 90 1.63 10.63 -29.82
C GLY A 90 3.01 10.55 -29.16
N PRO A 91 3.44 11.59 -28.38
CA PRO A 91 4.70 11.54 -27.64
C PRO A 91 4.62 10.69 -26.35
N GLY A 92 3.51 9.98 -26.14
CA GLY A 92 3.18 9.29 -24.91
C GLY A 92 2.44 10.19 -23.90
N ILE A 93 1.44 9.62 -23.23
CA ILE A 93 0.72 10.29 -22.13
C ILE A 93 1.34 9.83 -20.81
N ALA A 94 1.66 10.79 -19.95
CA ALA A 94 2.23 10.51 -18.63
C ALA A 94 1.31 9.64 -17.78
N PRO A 95 1.87 8.78 -16.91
CA PRO A 95 1.12 8.14 -15.84
C PRO A 95 0.38 9.14 -14.97
N SER A 96 -0.76 8.73 -14.43
CA SER A 96 -1.56 9.54 -13.51
C SER A 96 -1.73 8.86 -12.16
N GLU A 97 -1.97 9.68 -11.14
CA GLU A 97 -2.20 9.25 -9.76
C GLU A 97 -3.54 9.78 -9.26
N ASN A 98 -4.21 9.03 -8.39
CA ASN A 98 -5.40 9.56 -7.73
C ASN A 98 -5.04 10.60 -6.67
N ASN A 99 -5.95 11.54 -6.46
CA ASN A 99 -5.76 12.65 -5.54
C ASN A 99 -5.79 12.19 -4.07
N THR A 100 -5.03 12.93 -3.26
CA THR A 100 -5.07 12.88 -1.79
C THR A 100 -5.79 14.12 -1.29
N VAL A 101 -6.85 13.95 -0.50
CA VAL A 101 -7.66 15.04 0.02
C VAL A 101 -7.75 14.99 1.53
N ILE A 102 -7.39 16.09 2.19
CA ILE A 102 -7.69 16.37 3.59
C ILE A 102 -8.51 17.66 3.62
N ASP A 103 -9.73 17.57 4.13
CA ASP A 103 -10.63 18.72 4.26
C ASP A 103 -10.31 19.48 5.55
N ILE A 104 -10.05 20.76 5.41
CA ILE A 104 -9.57 21.65 6.49
C ILE A 104 -10.50 22.87 6.58
N ASP A 105 -10.85 23.28 7.80
CA ASP A 105 -11.64 24.48 8.04
C ASP A 105 -10.80 25.76 8.04
N GLU A 106 -11.48 26.91 8.19
CA GLU A 106 -10.85 28.23 8.21
C GLU A 106 -9.89 28.43 9.41
N PHE A 107 -10.01 27.58 10.44
CA PHE A 107 -9.15 27.60 11.63
C PHE A 107 -8.06 26.52 11.57
N ASP A 108 -7.85 25.95 10.39
CA ASP A 108 -6.82 24.94 10.16
C ASP A 108 -7.09 23.58 10.87
N ASN A 109 -8.35 23.32 11.28
CA ASN A 109 -8.74 22.02 11.83
C ASN A 109 -9.18 21.07 10.72
N ILE A 110 -8.88 19.80 10.89
CA ILE A 110 -9.30 18.76 9.95
C ILE A 110 -10.78 18.45 10.17
N ARG A 111 -11.60 18.64 9.13
CA ARG A 111 -13.01 18.26 9.08
C ARG A 111 -13.21 16.83 8.62
N GLY A 112 -12.33 16.35 7.74
CA GLY A 112 -12.41 15.03 7.17
C GLY A 112 -11.19 14.68 6.33
N ALA A 113 -11.12 13.42 5.92
CA ALA A 113 -10.08 12.91 5.05
C ALA A 113 -10.68 12.02 3.96
N GLY A 114 -10.06 11.98 2.80
CA GLY A 114 -10.39 11.06 1.73
C GLY A 114 -10.31 9.61 2.17
N LYS A 115 -11.01 8.72 1.48
CA LYS A 115 -11.02 7.27 1.79
C LYS A 115 -9.63 6.62 1.71
N ASN A 116 -8.73 7.24 0.98
CA ASN A 116 -7.35 6.81 0.80
C ASN A 116 -6.36 7.47 1.77
N VAL A 117 -6.86 8.20 2.79
CA VAL A 117 -6.06 8.89 3.79
C VAL A 117 -6.36 8.34 5.18
N ALA A 118 -5.31 8.07 5.94
CA ALA A 118 -5.41 7.72 7.36
C ALA A 118 -4.61 8.70 8.22
N ILE A 119 -5.20 9.13 9.32
CA ILE A 119 -4.56 10.01 10.32
C ILE A 119 -4.36 9.17 11.57
N VAL A 120 -3.10 8.95 11.95
CA VAL A 120 -2.73 8.01 13.00
C VAL A 120 -1.77 8.65 13.99
N THR A 121 -2.05 8.48 15.27
CA THR A 121 -1.10 8.82 16.35
C THR A 121 -0.71 7.53 17.06
N PRO A 122 0.46 6.95 16.80
CA PRO A 122 0.94 5.75 17.47
C PRO A 122 1.02 5.97 18.98
N LYS A 123 0.72 4.93 19.73
CA LYS A 123 0.79 4.93 21.20
C LYS A 123 1.60 3.74 21.67
N THR A 124 2.18 3.86 22.86
CA THR A 124 2.79 2.72 23.54
C THR A 124 1.73 1.68 23.89
N ASN A 125 2.11 0.43 23.91
CA ASN A 125 1.24 -0.64 24.40
C ASN A 125 0.84 -0.36 25.86
N ALA A 126 -0.36 -0.80 26.24
CA ALA A 126 -0.81 -0.73 27.62
C ALA A 126 0.13 -1.55 28.54
N ALA A 127 0.28 -1.14 29.79
CA ALA A 127 1.04 -1.91 30.76
C ALA A 127 0.47 -3.33 30.91
N GLY A 128 1.33 -4.33 30.82
CA GLY A 128 0.93 -5.75 30.85
C GLY A 128 0.44 -6.32 29.51
N TYR A 129 0.50 -5.54 28.44
CA TYR A 129 0.20 -6.06 27.11
C TYR A 129 1.23 -7.11 26.70
N VAL A 130 0.74 -8.25 26.24
CA VAL A 130 1.55 -9.34 25.66
C VAL A 130 1.18 -9.45 24.20
N ASP A 131 2.18 -9.40 23.32
CA ASP A 131 1.97 -9.56 21.89
C ASP A 131 1.37 -10.94 21.57
N PRO A 132 0.35 -11.01 20.71
CA PRO A 132 -0.17 -12.29 20.24
C PRO A 132 0.91 -13.05 19.47
N THR A 133 0.97 -14.35 19.69
CA THR A 133 1.90 -15.24 19.01
C THR A 133 1.17 -16.03 17.92
N ILE A 134 1.80 -16.17 16.75
CA ILE A 134 1.32 -17.05 15.69
C ILE A 134 2.11 -18.37 15.83
N SER A 135 1.38 -19.47 15.93
CA SER A 135 1.96 -20.82 15.83
C SER A 135 1.24 -21.59 14.73
N ILE A 136 1.99 -22.23 13.86
CA ILE A 136 1.44 -23.11 12.83
C ILE A 136 1.44 -24.52 13.40
N ASP A 137 0.25 -25.10 13.61
CA ASP A 137 0.10 -26.48 14.04
C ASP A 137 0.22 -27.40 12.80
N SER A 138 1.42 -27.91 12.57
CA SER A 138 1.72 -28.79 11.43
C SER A 138 0.96 -30.14 11.50
N LEU A 139 0.47 -30.54 12.67
CA LEU A 139 -0.29 -31.79 12.81
C LEU A 139 -1.75 -31.64 12.40
N LYS A 140 -2.29 -30.44 12.45
CA LYS A 140 -3.65 -30.11 12.01
C LYS A 140 -3.72 -29.57 10.58
N ASN A 141 -2.58 -29.29 9.99
CA ASN A 141 -2.50 -28.74 8.63
C ASN A 141 -2.62 -29.85 7.59
N ASN A 142 -3.81 -30.09 7.08
CA ASN A 142 -4.05 -30.86 5.86
C ASN A 142 -3.81 -29.95 4.62
N ILE A 143 -2.64 -29.35 4.51
CA ILE A 143 -2.30 -28.53 3.35
C ILE A 143 -1.94 -29.46 2.21
N LEU A 144 -2.83 -29.54 1.23
CA LEU A 144 -2.56 -30.15 -0.06
C LEU A 144 -2.01 -29.07 -0.99
N GLY A 145 -0.69 -28.98 -1.12
CA GLY A 145 -0.06 -27.99 -1.98
C GLY A 145 1.41 -27.77 -1.64
N THR A 146 2.11 -27.05 -2.52
CA THR A 146 3.54 -26.72 -2.38
C THR A 146 3.80 -25.26 -1.96
N GLY A 147 2.74 -24.49 -1.70
CA GLY A 147 2.84 -23.08 -1.29
C GLY A 147 3.29 -22.91 0.15
N ILE A 148 3.95 -21.79 0.44
CA ILE A 148 4.29 -21.35 1.79
C ILE A 148 3.23 -20.34 2.23
N ILE A 149 2.69 -20.52 3.44
CA ILE A 149 1.72 -19.59 4.03
C ILE A 149 2.38 -18.95 5.23
N GLU A 150 2.50 -17.62 5.17
CA GLU A 150 3.04 -16.80 6.26
C GLU A 150 1.92 -15.90 6.80
N PRO A 151 1.23 -16.31 7.89
CA PRO A 151 0.20 -15.47 8.49
C PRO A 151 0.82 -14.27 9.21
N ASN A 152 0.25 -13.08 8.99
CA ASN A 152 0.63 -11.85 9.66
C ASN A 152 -0.56 -11.23 10.38
N ILE A 153 -0.31 -10.65 11.56
CA ILE A 153 -1.33 -9.93 12.32
C ILE A 153 -1.34 -8.47 11.86
N ALA A 154 -2.34 -8.12 11.06
CA ALA A 154 -2.52 -6.75 10.54
C ALA A 154 -3.07 -5.80 11.62
N SER A 155 -4.01 -6.26 12.45
CA SER A 155 -4.59 -5.47 13.53
C SER A 155 -4.65 -6.27 14.83
N ARG A 156 -3.85 -5.87 15.81
CA ARG A 156 -3.82 -6.50 17.12
C ARG A 156 -5.07 -6.22 17.95
N SER A 157 -5.70 -5.05 17.73
CA SER A 157 -6.90 -4.63 18.45
C SER A 157 -8.14 -5.46 18.11
N GLU A 158 -8.14 -6.09 16.93
CA GLU A 158 -9.23 -6.96 16.48
C GLU A 158 -9.15 -8.38 17.04
N LEU A 159 -7.99 -8.76 17.57
CA LEU A 159 -7.80 -10.07 18.16
C LEU A 159 -8.39 -10.11 19.57
N LYS A 160 -9.28 -11.06 19.82
CA LYS A 160 -9.87 -11.27 21.15
C LYS A 160 -9.01 -12.22 21.96
N PRO A 161 -8.64 -11.87 23.20
CA PRO A 161 -7.87 -12.77 24.08
C PRO A 161 -8.59 -14.11 24.27
N GLY A 162 -7.83 -15.19 24.18
CA GLY A 162 -8.33 -16.55 24.38
C GLY A 162 -9.06 -17.17 23.19
N ASN A 163 -9.19 -16.46 22.06
CA ASN A 163 -9.73 -17.06 20.84
C ASN A 163 -8.64 -17.78 20.05
N GLU A 164 -9.01 -18.91 19.46
CA GLU A 164 -8.24 -19.62 18.44
C GLU A 164 -8.82 -19.23 17.07
N TYR A 165 -7.97 -18.87 16.12
CA TYR A 165 -8.35 -18.54 14.76
C TYR A 165 -7.85 -19.61 13.82
N ILE A 166 -8.77 -20.17 13.01
CA ILE A 166 -8.46 -21.23 12.05
C ILE A 166 -8.61 -20.66 10.65
N ILE A 167 -7.56 -20.79 9.85
CA ILE A 167 -7.58 -20.42 8.42
C ILE A 167 -7.80 -21.69 7.62
N THR A 168 -8.82 -21.71 6.79
CA THR A 168 -9.13 -22.81 5.88
C THR A 168 -9.07 -22.31 4.43
N PHE A 169 -8.64 -23.17 3.54
CA PHE A 169 -8.63 -22.91 2.10
C PHE A 169 -9.64 -23.83 1.43
N ASP A 170 -10.39 -23.28 0.50
CA ASP A 170 -11.32 -24.02 -0.35
C ASP A 170 -10.91 -23.81 -1.81
N PHE A 171 -11.37 -24.70 -2.68
CA PHE A 171 -11.09 -24.63 -4.11
C PHE A 171 -12.05 -23.62 -4.76
N ASP A 172 -11.53 -22.65 -5.46
CA ASP A 172 -12.34 -21.88 -6.39
C ASP A 172 -12.39 -22.59 -7.74
N THR A 173 -13.61 -22.83 -8.24
CA THR A 173 -13.83 -23.55 -9.50
C THR A 173 -14.43 -22.59 -10.52
N ALA A 174 -13.63 -22.13 -11.46
CA ALA A 174 -14.14 -21.50 -12.66
C ALA A 174 -14.44 -22.53 -13.76
N TYR A 175 -15.33 -22.19 -14.68
CA TYR A 175 -15.64 -23.02 -15.83
C TYR A 175 -15.15 -22.35 -17.11
N ASN A 176 -14.47 -23.10 -17.98
CA ASN A 176 -14.08 -22.58 -19.29
C ASN A 176 -15.27 -22.52 -20.26
N GLU A 177 -15.06 -21.98 -21.46
CA GLU A 177 -16.08 -21.86 -22.51
C GLU A 177 -16.74 -23.21 -22.91
N LEU A 178 -16.07 -24.32 -22.63
CA LEU A 178 -16.57 -25.69 -22.87
C LEU A 178 -17.29 -26.28 -21.64
N ASN A 179 -17.60 -25.45 -20.64
CA ASN A 179 -18.20 -25.84 -19.35
C ASN A 179 -17.41 -26.96 -18.63
N ARG A 180 -16.07 -26.94 -18.72
CA ARG A 180 -15.19 -27.81 -17.97
C ARG A 180 -14.59 -27.05 -16.79
N PRO A 181 -14.52 -27.66 -15.59
CA PRO A 181 -13.94 -27.02 -14.43
C PRO A 181 -12.45 -26.72 -14.62
N ILE A 182 -12.04 -25.52 -14.23
CA ILE A 182 -10.65 -25.11 -14.12
C ILE A 182 -10.40 -24.91 -12.62
N TYR A 183 -9.36 -25.55 -12.09
CA TYR A 183 -8.95 -25.42 -10.69
C TYR A 183 -7.77 -24.45 -10.65
N PHE A 184 -7.82 -23.49 -9.72
CA PHE A 184 -6.77 -22.50 -9.47
C PHE A 184 -6.10 -22.75 -8.13
#